data_1283a0de48f751dda4795ceb46012ad4
#
_entry.id   1283a0de48f751dda4795ceb46012ad4
#
_cell.length_a   1.000
_cell.length_b   1.000
_cell.length_c   1.000
_cell.angle_alpha   90.00
_cell.angle_beta   90.00
_cell.angle_gamma   90.00
#
_symmetry.space_group_name_H-M   'P 1'
#
loop_
_entity.id
_entity.type
_entity.pdbx_description
1 polymer ?
#
loop_
_entity_poly.entity_id
_entity_poly.type
_entity_poly.pdbx_seq_one_letter_code
_entity_poly.pdbx_strand_id
1 'polypeptide(L)'
;TRLVATGSPVVRGAARKGAVLRATRGRWNLAPTTVRFQWLRDGVAVRHATSPVYRLRGADVRKRISVRVTAVRKGVSQGTVQSPRTAVVRAR
;
A
#
# COMPACT_ATOMS: atom_id res chain seq x y z
N THR A 1 0.14 -20.66 -13.83
CA THR A 1 -0.59 -20.17 -12.67
C THR A 1 -0.16 -18.76 -12.35
N ARG A 2 -1.08 -17.98 -11.85
CA ARG A 2 -0.87 -16.57 -11.61
C ARG A 2 -1.33 -16.21 -10.19
N LEU A 3 -0.59 -15.34 -9.52
CA LEU A 3 -1.04 -14.78 -8.25
C LEU A 3 -2.15 -13.77 -8.52
N VAL A 4 -3.28 -13.96 -7.85
CA VAL A 4 -4.44 -13.09 -7.99
C VAL A 4 -4.89 -12.70 -6.59
N ALA A 5 -5.09 -11.39 -6.39
CA ALA A 5 -5.60 -10.90 -5.12
C ALA A 5 -7.07 -11.30 -4.95
N THR A 6 -7.38 -11.94 -3.84
CA THR A 6 -8.76 -12.30 -3.47
C THR A 6 -9.35 -11.33 -2.47
N GLY A 7 -8.51 -10.45 -1.91
CA GLY A 7 -8.94 -9.38 -1.01
C GLY A 7 -7.97 -8.23 -1.12
N SER A 8 -8.47 -6.99 -1.14
CA SER A 8 -7.65 -5.81 -1.25
C SER A 8 -6.82 -5.57 0.02
N PRO A 9 -5.63 -4.99 -0.10
CA PRO A 9 -4.91 -4.53 1.08
C PRO A 9 -5.69 -3.43 1.79
N VAL A 10 -5.52 -3.33 3.09
CA VAL A 10 -6.18 -2.33 3.92
C VAL A 10 -5.11 -1.41 4.50
N VAL A 11 -5.36 -0.10 4.44
CA VAL A 11 -4.51 0.89 5.08
C VAL A 11 -5.17 1.32 6.38
N ARG A 12 -4.45 1.20 7.49
CA ARG A 12 -4.93 1.58 8.82
C ARG A 12 -4.11 2.75 9.35
N GLY A 13 -4.77 3.62 10.09
CA GLY A 13 -4.15 4.79 10.70
C GLY A 13 -4.92 6.05 10.39
N ALA A 14 -4.58 7.14 11.08
CA ALA A 14 -5.25 8.42 10.88
C ALA A 14 -4.64 9.16 9.69
N ALA A 15 -5.48 9.77 8.86
CA ALA A 15 -5.03 10.54 7.71
C ALA A 15 -4.69 11.97 8.18
N ARG A 16 -3.57 12.11 8.87
CA ARG A 16 -3.08 13.42 9.36
C ARG A 16 -1.55 13.43 9.38
N LYS A 17 -0.98 14.61 9.24
CA LYS A 17 0.47 14.78 9.29
C LYS A 17 1.06 14.22 10.58
N GLY A 18 2.13 13.47 10.46
CA GLY A 18 2.82 12.87 11.60
C GLY A 18 2.27 11.51 12.02
N ALA A 19 1.10 11.14 11.53
CA ALA A 19 0.53 9.81 11.83
C ALA A 19 1.24 8.73 11.02
N VAL A 20 1.21 7.50 11.53
CA VAL A 20 1.78 6.34 10.86
C VAL A 20 0.65 5.51 10.27
N LEU A 21 0.74 5.24 8.98
CA LEU A 21 -0.18 4.33 8.29
C LEU A 21 0.46 2.96 8.20
N ARG A 22 -0.36 1.92 8.36
CA ARG A 22 0.06 0.53 8.23
C ARG A 22 -0.77 -0.14 7.15
N ALA A 23 -0.11 -0.94 6.32
CA ALA A 23 -0.77 -1.65 5.23
C ALA A 23 -0.77 -3.14 5.51
N THR A 24 -1.88 -3.80 5.15
CA THR A 24 -1.92 -5.26 5.09
C THR A 24 -1.54 -5.68 3.68
N ARG A 25 -1.07 -6.91 3.53
CA ARG A 25 -0.69 -7.46 2.21
C ARG A 25 -1.89 -7.89 1.37
N GLY A 26 -3.10 -7.83 1.94
CA GLY A 26 -4.28 -8.35 1.27
C GLY A 26 -4.35 -9.87 1.34
N ARG A 27 -5.27 -10.43 0.58
CA ARG A 27 -5.43 -11.89 0.47
C ARG A 27 -5.11 -12.32 -0.97
N TRP A 28 -4.52 -13.50 -1.08
CA TRP A 28 -4.07 -14.03 -2.36
C TRP A 28 -4.56 -15.47 -2.55
N ASN A 29 -4.75 -15.87 -3.80
CA ASN A 29 -5.18 -17.22 -4.14
C ASN A 29 -4.15 -18.30 -3.76
N LEU A 30 -2.88 -17.91 -3.72
CA LEU A 30 -1.76 -18.74 -3.28
C LEU A 30 -0.92 -17.94 -2.29
N ALA A 31 -0.30 -18.61 -1.34
CA ALA A 31 0.57 -17.92 -0.37
C ALA A 31 1.79 -17.35 -1.10
N PRO A 32 1.99 -16.03 -1.11
CA PRO A 32 3.17 -15.46 -1.75
C PRO A 32 4.43 -15.72 -0.92
N THR A 33 5.56 -15.88 -1.62
CA THR A 33 6.85 -16.01 -0.96
C THR A 33 7.34 -14.66 -0.46
N THR A 34 7.11 -13.62 -1.25
CA THR A 34 7.52 -12.25 -0.94
C THR A 34 6.39 -11.30 -1.29
N VAL A 35 6.22 -10.30 -0.46
CA VAL A 35 5.24 -9.23 -0.72
C VAL A 35 6.00 -7.92 -0.68
N ARG A 36 5.80 -7.10 -1.72
CA ARG A 36 6.41 -5.78 -1.83
C ARG A 36 5.35 -4.71 -1.71
N PHE A 37 5.68 -3.63 -1.04
CA PHE A 37 4.80 -2.49 -0.84
C PHE A 37 5.35 -1.28 -1.57
N GLN A 38 4.47 -0.44 -2.09
CA GLN A 38 4.83 0.86 -2.64
C GLN A 38 3.72 1.84 -2.29
N TRP A 39 4.04 2.83 -1.50
CA TRP A 39 3.08 3.86 -1.13
C TRP A 39 2.92 4.87 -2.27
N LEU A 40 1.69 5.33 -2.45
CA LEU A 40 1.31 6.24 -3.52
C LEU A 40 0.69 7.50 -2.93
N ARG A 41 1.03 8.64 -3.51
CA ARG A 41 0.47 9.95 -3.15
C ARG A 41 -0.31 10.45 -4.37
N ASP A 42 -1.65 10.51 -4.25
CA ASP A 42 -2.53 10.82 -5.38
C ASP A 42 -2.24 9.97 -6.62
N GLY A 43 -1.93 8.69 -6.39
CA GLY A 43 -1.65 7.75 -7.47
C GLY A 43 -0.21 7.75 -7.98
N VAL A 44 0.64 8.63 -7.45
CA VAL A 44 2.05 8.72 -7.85
C VAL A 44 2.94 8.06 -6.79
N ALA A 45 3.86 7.21 -7.22
CA ALA A 45 4.75 6.48 -6.31
C ALA A 45 5.60 7.45 -5.48
N VAL A 46 5.61 7.23 -4.17
CA VAL A 46 6.46 7.99 -3.26
C VAL A 46 7.83 7.33 -3.22
N ARG A 47 8.86 8.12 -3.47
CA ARG A 47 10.23 7.62 -3.51
C ARG A 47 10.63 6.99 -2.17
N HIS A 48 11.20 5.80 -2.23
CA HIS A 48 11.67 5.02 -1.08
C HIS A 48 10.59 4.57 -0.09
N ALA A 49 9.31 4.77 -0.41
CA ALA A 49 8.22 4.33 0.45
C ALA A 49 7.82 2.90 0.10
N THR A 50 8.63 1.94 0.50
CA THR A 50 8.47 0.53 0.16
C THR A 50 8.31 -0.39 1.37
N SER A 51 8.09 0.20 2.55
CA SER A 51 7.84 -0.53 3.80
C SER A 51 6.32 -0.75 3.98
N PRO A 52 5.90 -1.77 4.76
CA PRO A 52 4.48 -1.89 5.12
C PRO A 52 3.96 -0.78 6.02
N VAL A 53 4.85 0.10 6.46
CA VAL A 53 4.51 1.24 7.33
C VAL A 53 4.95 2.53 6.63
N TYR A 54 4.10 3.56 6.69
CA TYR A 54 4.40 4.84 6.08
C TYR A 54 4.02 5.98 7.02
N ARG A 55 4.99 6.85 7.31
CA ARG A 55 4.75 8.03 8.15
C ARG A 55 4.35 9.21 7.27
N LEU A 56 3.20 9.80 7.56
CA LEU A 56 2.71 10.96 6.81
C LEU A 56 3.56 12.20 7.10
N ARG A 57 3.92 12.90 6.03
CA ARG A 57 4.77 14.08 6.07
C ARG A 57 4.01 15.31 5.57
N GLY A 58 4.64 16.48 5.68
CA GLY A 58 4.05 17.72 5.19
C GLY A 58 3.69 17.67 3.71
N ALA A 59 4.50 16.97 2.90
CA ALA A 59 4.22 16.83 1.47
C ALA A 59 2.95 16.00 1.18
N ASP A 60 2.48 15.22 2.15
CA ASP A 60 1.29 14.39 2.01
C ASP A 60 0.00 15.14 2.37
N VAL A 61 0.12 16.30 2.99
CA VAL A 61 -1.05 17.10 3.39
C VAL A 61 -1.87 17.48 2.17
N ARG A 62 -3.20 17.32 2.26
CA ARG A 62 -4.16 17.56 1.18
C ARG A 62 -4.07 16.54 0.04
N LYS A 63 -3.34 15.45 0.24
CA LYS A 63 -3.23 14.35 -0.72
C LYS A 63 -3.92 13.11 -0.18
N ARG A 64 -4.25 12.20 -1.08
CA ARG A 64 -4.80 10.90 -0.71
C ARG A 64 -3.72 9.85 -0.87
N ILE A 65 -3.61 8.97 0.11
CA ILE A 65 -2.56 7.96 0.16
C ILE A 65 -3.16 6.59 -0.10
N SER A 66 -2.44 5.79 -0.86
CA SER A 66 -2.80 4.40 -1.10
C SER A 66 -1.53 3.57 -1.11
N VAL A 67 -1.67 2.25 -1.17
CA VAL A 67 -0.54 1.35 -1.25
C VAL A 67 -0.75 0.35 -2.38
N ARG A 68 0.31 0.11 -3.14
CA ARG A 68 0.35 -0.95 -4.15
C ARG A 68 1.10 -2.13 -3.56
N VAL A 69 0.48 -3.29 -3.58
CA VAL A 69 1.08 -4.52 -3.07
C VAL A 69 1.35 -5.44 -4.25
N THR A 70 2.59 -5.88 -4.37
CA THR A 70 3.01 -6.84 -5.38
C THR A 70 3.41 -8.13 -4.70
N ALA A 71 2.75 -9.23 -5.03
CA ALA A 71 3.06 -10.54 -4.47
C ALA A 71 3.89 -11.33 -5.46
N VAL A 72 4.92 -11.99 -4.96
CA VAL A 72 5.86 -12.78 -5.77
C VAL A 72 5.94 -14.19 -5.21
N ARG A 73 5.89 -15.18 -6.09
CA ARG A 73 6.09 -16.58 -5.74
C ARG A 73 6.83 -17.27 -6.89
N LYS A 74 7.87 -18.03 -6.55
CA LYS A 74 8.67 -18.75 -7.54
C LYS A 74 7.79 -19.71 -8.35
N GLY A 75 7.94 -19.68 -9.66
CA GLY A 75 7.18 -20.54 -10.56
C GLY A 75 5.77 -20.06 -10.86
N VAL A 76 5.38 -18.90 -10.35
CA VAL A 76 4.05 -18.32 -10.55
C VAL A 76 4.21 -16.87 -10.99
N SER A 77 3.37 -16.43 -11.93
CA SER A 77 3.39 -15.04 -12.35
C SER A 77 2.99 -14.13 -11.18
N GLN A 78 3.73 -13.03 -11.01
CA GLN A 78 3.45 -12.09 -9.93
C GLN A 78 2.09 -11.40 -10.09
N GLY A 79 1.49 -11.02 -8.98
CA GLY A 79 0.24 -10.27 -8.97
C GLY A 79 0.41 -8.95 -8.25
N THR A 80 -0.38 -7.96 -8.67
CA THR A 80 -0.35 -6.63 -8.07
C THR A 80 -1.78 -6.21 -7.74
N VAL A 81 -1.95 -5.57 -6.58
CA VAL A 81 -3.23 -5.02 -6.16
C VAL A 81 -2.99 -3.71 -5.43
N GLN A 82 -3.93 -2.78 -5.55
CA GLN A 82 -3.83 -1.48 -4.93
C GLN A 82 -4.95 -1.30 -3.91
N SER A 83 -4.64 -0.70 -2.77
CA SER A 83 -5.64 -0.40 -1.75
C SER A 83 -6.55 0.74 -2.19
N PRO A 84 -7.75 0.88 -1.58
CA PRO A 84 -8.51 2.11 -1.70
C PRO A 84 -7.67 3.28 -1.17
N ARG A 85 -7.95 4.47 -1.66
CA ARG A 85 -7.28 5.69 -1.17
C ARG A 85 -7.80 6.06 0.21
N THR A 86 -6.92 6.61 1.03
CA THR A 86 -7.33 7.16 2.33
C THR A 86 -8.15 8.43 2.13
N ALA A 87 -8.74 8.93 3.22
CA ALA A 87 -9.24 10.29 3.24
C ALA A 87 -8.09 11.27 2.98
N VAL A 88 -8.43 12.49 2.62
CA VAL A 88 -7.43 13.55 2.40
C VAL A 88 -6.63 13.77 3.69
N VAL A 89 -5.32 13.76 3.60
CA VAL A 89 -4.42 13.95 4.76
C VAL A 89 -4.56 15.36 5.28
N ARG A 90 -4.83 15.47 6.58
CA ARG A 90 -4.97 16.77 7.26
C ARG A 90 -3.62 17.22 7.83
N ALA A 91 -3.48 18.53 7.98
CA ALA A 91 -2.27 19.11 8.54
C ALA A 91 -2.10 18.78 10.04
N ARG A 92 -3.18 18.36 10.69
CA ARG A 92 -3.17 17.98 12.11
C ARG A 92 -4.10 16.81 12.36
#